data_e3a0ec7770617646568754ca8e196c5d
#
_entry.id   e3a0ec7770617646568754ca8e196c5d
#
_cell.length_a   1.000
_cell.length_b   1.000
_cell.length_c   1.000
_cell.angle_alpha   90.00
_cell.angle_beta   90.00
_cell.angle_gamma   90.00
#
_symmetry.space_group_name_H-M   'P 1'
#
loop_
_entity.id
_entity.type
_entity.pdbx_description
1 polymer ?
#
loop_
_entity_poly.entity_id
_entity_poly.type
_entity_poly.pdbx_seq_one_letter_code
_entity_poly.pdbx_strand_id
1 'polypeptide(L)'
;AEDGIRYGVYEYLLKPVSPNELMETMHNVMHRLEQKRFEQKLLSQKDEFGEKHDAVSQVNSLFVQSSNTIKSIMTDIAQNYEQNISLSDLAEKYHFSESYISRKIKKETGYTFVDILNGIRLMCAASLIKTGEKISDVCEKTGFNDQHYFSQMFKKTFGCTPSNYRNENGENFPGLYEILNSK
;
A
#
# COMPACT_ATOMS: atom_id res chain seq x y z
N ALA A 1 10.56 -25.39 28.82
CA ALA A 1 10.47 -24.40 27.71
C ALA A 1 9.42 -24.78 26.67
N GLU A 2 9.21 -26.07 26.40
CA GLU A 2 8.24 -26.54 25.37
C GLU A 2 6.76 -26.30 25.76
N ASP A 3 6.42 -26.30 27.04
CA ASP A 3 5.03 -26.12 27.51
C ASP A 3 4.49 -24.68 27.36
N GLY A 4 5.36 -23.68 27.31
CA GLY A 4 4.95 -22.27 27.19
C GLY A 4 4.30 -21.91 25.86
N ILE A 5 4.67 -22.60 24.77
CA ILE A 5 4.10 -22.38 23.43
C ILE A 5 2.60 -22.73 23.40
N ARG A 6 2.17 -23.72 24.19
CA ARG A 6 0.77 -24.13 24.32
C ARG A 6 -0.14 -23.09 24.99
N TYR A 7 0.43 -22.19 25.78
CA TYR A 7 -0.30 -21.16 26.55
C TYR A 7 -0.19 -19.75 25.98
N GLY A 8 0.32 -19.61 24.75
CA GLY A 8 0.40 -18.30 24.08
C GLY A 8 1.46 -17.36 24.69
N VAL A 9 2.50 -17.91 25.27
CA VAL A 9 3.64 -17.14 25.79
C VAL A 9 4.45 -16.62 24.60
N TYR A 10 4.66 -15.32 24.54
CA TYR A 10 5.34 -14.65 23.43
C TYR A 10 6.87 -14.71 23.54
N GLU A 11 7.40 -14.60 24.76
CA GLU A 11 8.84 -14.61 25.03
C GLU A 11 9.16 -14.87 26.51
N TYR A 12 10.36 -15.37 26.83
CA TYR A 12 10.83 -15.63 28.18
C TYR A 12 12.02 -14.76 28.51
N LEU A 13 12.00 -14.13 29.68
CA LEU A 13 13.15 -13.43 30.21
C LEU A 13 13.73 -14.22 31.40
N LEU A 14 15.04 -14.49 31.37
CA LEU A 14 15.75 -15.15 32.45
C LEU A 14 16.22 -14.10 33.46
N LYS A 15 15.98 -14.36 34.74
CA LYS A 15 16.47 -13.49 35.81
C LYS A 15 17.98 -13.67 36.04
N PRO A 16 18.73 -12.58 36.24
CA PRO A 16 18.31 -11.18 36.41
C PRO A 16 18.01 -10.51 35.05
N VAL A 17 16.89 -9.79 34.96
CA VAL A 17 16.45 -9.07 33.75
C VAL A 17 17.00 -7.65 33.79
N SER A 18 17.72 -7.23 32.75
CA SER A 18 18.16 -5.85 32.62
C SER A 18 17.00 -4.95 32.13
N PRO A 19 16.98 -3.64 32.50
CA PRO A 19 15.96 -2.71 31.98
C PRO A 19 15.93 -2.63 30.45
N ASN A 20 17.08 -2.71 29.78
CA ASN A 20 17.17 -2.66 28.33
C ASN A 20 16.58 -3.91 27.68
N GLU A 21 16.86 -5.07 28.24
CA GLU A 21 16.34 -6.37 27.76
C GLU A 21 14.82 -6.46 27.91
N LEU A 22 14.28 -5.93 29.01
CA LEU A 22 12.84 -5.82 29.21
C LEU A 22 12.19 -4.88 28.19
N MET A 23 12.79 -3.71 27.95
CA MET A 23 12.28 -2.73 26.99
C MET A 23 12.29 -3.28 25.55
N GLU A 24 13.35 -3.96 25.16
CA GLU A 24 13.48 -4.58 23.84
C GLU A 24 12.43 -5.68 23.64
N THR A 25 12.26 -6.56 24.63
CA THR A 25 11.24 -7.62 24.62
C THR A 25 9.83 -7.03 24.56
N MET A 26 9.52 -6.00 25.35
CA MET A 26 8.23 -5.32 25.29
C MET A 26 7.98 -4.69 23.91
N HIS A 27 8.99 -4.06 23.32
CA HIS A 27 8.88 -3.47 21.98
C HIS A 27 8.57 -4.54 20.93
N ASN A 28 9.27 -5.67 20.98
CA ASN A 28 9.06 -6.80 20.08
C ASN A 28 7.66 -7.42 20.22
N VAL A 29 7.19 -7.58 21.47
CA VAL A 29 5.85 -8.12 21.74
C VAL A 29 4.77 -7.15 21.28
N MET A 30 4.91 -5.84 21.52
CA MET A 30 3.97 -4.82 21.06
C MET A 30 3.89 -4.79 19.53
N HIS A 31 5.03 -4.83 18.85
CA HIS A 31 5.08 -4.88 17.37
C HIS A 31 4.36 -6.13 16.82
N ARG A 32 4.59 -7.31 17.44
CA ARG A 32 3.89 -8.56 17.03
C ARG A 32 2.38 -8.51 17.31
N LEU A 33 1.96 -7.89 18.39
CA LEU A 33 0.54 -7.73 18.73
C LEU A 33 -0.15 -6.77 17.76
N GLU A 34 0.52 -5.70 17.35
CA GLU A 34 0.04 -4.77 16.34
C GLU A 34 -0.10 -5.45 14.98
N GLN A 35 0.90 -6.26 14.59
CA GLN A 35 0.82 -7.07 13.38
C GLN A 35 -0.35 -8.06 13.42
N LYS A 36 -0.53 -8.81 14.51
CA LYS A 36 -1.67 -9.74 14.66
C LYS A 36 -3.02 -9.04 14.68
N ARG A 37 -3.14 -7.89 15.33
CA ARG A 37 -4.38 -7.08 15.30
C ARG A 37 -4.67 -6.58 13.89
N PHE A 38 -3.62 -6.22 13.17
CA PHE A 38 -3.70 -5.80 11.78
C PHE A 38 -4.17 -6.96 10.87
N GLU A 39 -3.58 -8.17 11.00
CA GLU A 39 -3.99 -9.38 10.28
C GLU A 39 -5.42 -9.81 10.62
N GLN A 40 -5.84 -9.76 11.89
CA GLN A 40 -7.22 -10.07 12.29
C GLN A 40 -8.24 -9.05 11.75
N LYS A 41 -7.87 -7.78 11.70
CA LYS A 41 -8.69 -6.73 11.09
C LYS A 41 -8.80 -6.90 9.57
N LEU A 42 -7.74 -7.40 8.93
CA LEU A 42 -7.69 -7.80 7.52
C LEU A 42 -8.70 -8.91 7.20
N LEU A 43 -8.75 -9.95 8.04
CA LEU A 43 -9.60 -11.12 7.83
C LEU A 43 -11.09 -10.82 8.07
N SER A 44 -11.43 -9.83 8.89
CA SER A 44 -12.80 -9.48 9.24
C SER A 44 -13.46 -8.45 8.29
N GLN A 45 -12.72 -7.83 7.39
CA GLN A 45 -13.20 -6.77 6.47
C GLN A 45 -13.16 -7.18 4.99
N LYS A 46 -13.26 -8.48 4.69
CA LYS A 46 -13.04 -9.04 3.35
C LYS A 46 -14.08 -8.68 2.29
N ASP A 47 -15.18 -7.99 2.61
CA ASP A 47 -16.36 -7.92 1.73
C ASP A 47 -16.67 -6.57 1.06
N GLU A 48 -16.02 -5.44 1.42
CA GLU A 48 -16.24 -4.15 0.71
C GLU A 48 -15.02 -3.20 0.69
N PHE A 49 -13.99 -3.46 1.50
CA PHE A 49 -12.81 -2.61 1.67
C PHE A 49 -11.47 -3.27 1.27
N GLY A 50 -11.50 -4.45 0.65
CA GLY A 50 -10.32 -5.27 0.39
C GLY A 50 -9.22 -4.54 -0.37
N GLU A 51 -9.58 -3.78 -1.39
CA GLU A 51 -8.60 -3.14 -2.29
C GLU A 51 -7.88 -1.95 -1.67
N LYS A 52 -8.58 -1.09 -0.94
CA LYS A 52 -7.96 0.04 -0.23
C LYS A 52 -7.02 -0.43 0.87
N HIS A 53 -7.39 -1.50 1.54
CA HIS A 53 -6.58 -2.09 2.59
C HIS A 53 -5.30 -2.71 2.02
N ASP A 54 -5.40 -3.37 0.86
CA ASP A 54 -4.24 -3.93 0.17
C ASP A 54 -3.29 -2.82 -0.31
N ALA A 55 -3.81 -1.74 -0.89
CA ALA A 55 -3.03 -0.58 -1.31
C ALA A 55 -2.25 0.06 -0.14
N VAL A 56 -2.90 0.27 1.00
CA VAL A 56 -2.25 0.82 2.22
C VAL A 56 -1.18 -0.13 2.75
N SER A 57 -1.45 -1.44 2.76
CA SER A 57 -0.51 -2.45 3.21
C SER A 57 0.76 -2.47 2.34
N GLN A 58 0.60 -2.47 1.02
CA GLN A 58 1.73 -2.48 0.09
C GLN A 58 2.55 -1.19 0.17
N VAL A 59 1.90 -0.04 0.28
CA VAL A 59 2.58 1.25 0.45
C VAL A 59 3.39 1.28 1.75
N ASN A 60 2.82 0.83 2.86
CA ASN A 60 3.51 0.80 4.15
C ASN A 60 4.70 -0.16 4.16
N SER A 61 4.57 -1.30 3.49
CA SER A 61 5.65 -2.26 3.33
C SER A 61 6.79 -1.70 2.45
N LEU A 62 6.44 -1.09 1.32
CA LEU A 62 7.39 -0.58 0.35
C LEU A 62 8.21 0.61 0.90
N PHE A 63 7.57 1.51 1.64
CA PHE A 63 8.19 2.74 2.13
C PHE A 63 8.50 2.70 3.64
N VAL A 64 8.74 1.53 4.18
CA VAL A 64 9.02 1.32 5.62
C VAL A 64 10.23 2.12 6.13
N GLN A 65 11.22 2.40 5.30
CA GLN A 65 12.42 3.16 5.65
C GLN A 65 12.26 4.69 5.52
N SER A 66 11.14 5.16 4.98
CA SER A 66 10.87 6.60 4.84
C SER A 66 10.57 7.26 6.18
N SER A 67 10.71 8.58 6.24
CA SER A 67 10.33 9.38 7.41
C SER A 67 8.82 9.25 7.72
N ASN A 68 8.46 9.48 8.99
CA ASN A 68 7.05 9.41 9.42
C ASN A 68 6.13 10.33 8.58
N THR A 69 6.61 11.50 8.20
CA THR A 69 5.88 12.42 7.33
C THR A 69 5.58 11.77 5.97
N ILE A 70 6.57 11.13 5.34
CA ILE A 70 6.37 10.47 4.06
C ILE A 70 5.47 9.25 4.22
N LYS A 71 5.61 8.46 5.26
CA LYS A 71 4.69 7.34 5.55
C LYS A 71 3.24 7.80 5.64
N SER A 72 2.98 8.90 6.37
CA SER A 72 1.63 9.47 6.48
C SER A 72 1.11 9.94 5.12
N ILE A 73 1.93 10.64 4.33
CA ILE A 73 1.56 11.08 2.98
C ILE A 73 1.26 9.87 2.08
N MET A 74 2.09 8.82 2.11
CA MET A 74 1.88 7.60 1.32
C MET A 74 0.59 6.88 1.71
N THR A 75 0.30 6.81 3.00
CA THR A 75 -0.96 6.26 3.52
C THR A 75 -2.17 7.06 3.04
N ASP A 76 -2.09 8.40 3.08
CA ASP A 76 -3.15 9.27 2.56
C ASP A 76 -3.41 9.06 1.07
N ILE A 77 -2.36 8.95 0.27
CA ILE A 77 -2.48 8.65 -1.16
C ILE A 77 -3.17 7.30 -1.36
N ALA A 78 -2.76 6.27 -0.61
CA ALA A 78 -3.33 4.93 -0.72
C ALA A 78 -4.78 4.83 -0.22
N GLN A 79 -5.20 5.69 0.70
CA GLN A 79 -6.58 5.73 1.19
C GLN A 79 -7.53 6.51 0.28
N ASN A 80 -6.99 7.43 -0.52
CA ASN A 80 -7.78 8.37 -1.31
C ASN A 80 -7.49 8.33 -2.82
N TYR A 81 -6.83 7.27 -3.32
CA TYR A 81 -6.39 7.17 -4.71
C TYR A 81 -7.53 7.30 -5.75
N GLU A 82 -8.74 6.95 -5.36
CA GLU A 82 -9.95 7.05 -6.20
C GLU A 82 -10.36 8.51 -6.46
N GLN A 83 -9.99 9.40 -5.53
CA GLN A 83 -10.36 10.81 -5.59
C GLN A 83 -9.36 11.59 -6.45
N ASN A 84 -9.76 12.80 -6.84
CA ASN A 84 -8.87 13.71 -7.57
C ASN A 84 -7.93 14.42 -6.59
N ILE A 85 -7.01 13.65 -5.96
CA ILE A 85 -6.00 14.21 -5.07
C ILE A 85 -4.86 14.85 -5.85
N SER A 86 -4.40 16.00 -5.38
CA SER A 86 -3.28 16.73 -5.95
C SER A 86 -2.11 16.89 -4.98
N LEU A 87 -0.96 17.26 -5.52
CA LEU A 87 0.19 17.61 -4.69
C LEU A 87 -0.08 18.86 -3.83
N SER A 88 -0.92 19.77 -4.35
CA SER A 88 -1.37 20.97 -3.63
C SER A 88 -2.18 20.62 -2.38
N ASP A 89 -3.14 19.69 -2.50
CA ASP A 89 -3.96 19.25 -1.36
C ASP A 89 -3.10 18.65 -0.25
N LEU A 90 -2.11 17.84 -0.64
CA LEU A 90 -1.15 17.26 0.32
C LEU A 90 -0.27 18.35 0.96
N ALA A 91 0.16 19.33 0.17
CA ALA A 91 0.98 20.44 0.66
C ALA A 91 0.23 21.27 1.71
N GLU A 92 -1.02 21.58 1.45
CA GLU A 92 -1.91 22.27 2.39
C GLU A 92 -2.14 21.44 3.65
N LYS A 93 -2.53 20.17 3.50
CA LYS A 93 -2.81 19.27 4.63
C LYS A 93 -1.62 19.09 5.58
N TYR A 94 -0.41 18.99 5.03
CA TYR A 94 0.81 18.77 5.82
C TYR A 94 1.58 20.06 6.15
N HIS A 95 1.04 21.22 5.79
CA HIS A 95 1.64 22.53 6.04
C HIS A 95 3.04 22.72 5.42
N PHE A 96 3.21 22.23 4.20
CA PHE A 96 4.43 22.36 3.42
C PHE A 96 4.16 23.08 2.09
N SER A 97 5.23 23.51 1.40
CA SER A 97 5.11 23.92 0.01
C SER A 97 5.07 22.69 -0.93
N GLU A 98 4.37 22.81 -2.05
CA GLU A 98 4.33 21.74 -3.08
C GLU A 98 5.73 21.33 -3.52
N SER A 99 6.61 22.32 -3.74
CA SER A 99 8.01 22.06 -4.14
C SER A 99 8.79 21.27 -3.09
N TYR A 100 8.51 21.50 -1.81
CA TYR A 100 9.15 20.74 -0.73
C TYR A 100 8.65 19.30 -0.70
N ILE A 101 7.32 19.10 -0.69
CA ILE A 101 6.72 17.75 -0.68
C ILE A 101 7.17 16.96 -1.91
N SER A 102 7.09 17.55 -3.11
CA SER A 102 7.50 16.88 -4.34
C SER A 102 8.94 16.35 -4.28
N ARG A 103 9.87 17.22 -3.85
CA ARG A 103 11.27 16.82 -3.69
C ARG A 103 11.48 15.79 -2.58
N LYS A 104 10.76 15.93 -1.47
CA LYS A 104 10.85 15.01 -0.34
C LYS A 104 10.33 13.62 -0.70
N ILE A 105 9.18 13.53 -1.36
CA ILE A 105 8.65 12.26 -1.90
C ILE A 105 9.70 11.62 -2.80
N LYS A 106 10.18 12.34 -3.83
CA LYS A 106 11.15 11.79 -4.79
C LYS A 106 12.45 11.35 -4.12
N LYS A 107 12.95 12.12 -3.15
CA LYS A 107 14.19 11.81 -2.43
C LYS A 107 14.09 10.55 -1.58
N GLU A 108 12.97 10.36 -0.87
CA GLU A 108 12.82 9.28 0.09
C GLU A 108 12.23 7.99 -0.51
N THR A 109 11.44 8.10 -1.58
CA THR A 109 10.80 6.95 -2.23
C THR A 109 11.46 6.52 -3.54
N GLY A 110 12.19 7.41 -4.19
CA GLY A 110 12.71 7.22 -5.55
C GLY A 110 11.69 7.52 -6.66
N TYR A 111 10.41 7.73 -6.34
CA TYR A 111 9.31 7.93 -7.29
C TYR A 111 8.69 9.32 -7.14
N THR A 112 8.01 9.82 -8.19
CA THR A 112 7.21 11.04 -8.07
C THR A 112 5.86 10.74 -7.45
N PHE A 113 5.16 11.77 -6.96
CA PHE A 113 3.77 11.67 -6.51
C PHE A 113 2.86 11.01 -7.56
N VAL A 114 2.98 11.45 -8.82
CA VAL A 114 2.18 10.91 -9.92
C VAL A 114 2.51 9.45 -10.22
N ASP A 115 3.78 9.05 -10.13
CA ASP A 115 4.18 7.66 -10.30
C ASP A 115 3.52 6.77 -9.26
N ILE A 116 3.53 7.19 -7.99
CA ILE A 116 2.96 6.44 -6.88
C ILE A 116 1.44 6.36 -6.99
N LEU A 117 0.76 7.50 -7.23
CA LEU A 117 -0.69 7.55 -7.38
C LEU A 117 -1.16 6.66 -8.54
N ASN A 118 -0.54 6.79 -9.71
CA ASN A 118 -0.89 5.97 -10.86
C ASN A 118 -0.54 4.49 -10.64
N GLY A 119 0.56 4.18 -9.94
CA GLY A 119 0.92 2.81 -9.58
C GLY A 119 -0.15 2.15 -8.72
N ILE A 120 -0.63 2.84 -7.69
CA ILE A 120 -1.71 2.35 -6.81
C ILE A 120 -3.00 2.16 -7.61
N ARG A 121 -3.40 3.15 -8.43
CA ARG A 121 -4.59 3.07 -9.28
C ARG A 121 -4.55 1.89 -10.25
N LEU A 122 -3.41 1.66 -10.89
CA LEU A 122 -3.23 0.55 -11.83
C LEU A 122 -3.24 -0.81 -11.13
N MET A 123 -2.68 -0.90 -9.94
CA MET A 123 -2.71 -2.12 -9.13
C MET A 123 -4.15 -2.50 -8.76
N CYS A 124 -4.92 -1.56 -8.25
CA CYS A 124 -6.34 -1.77 -7.93
C CYS A 124 -7.17 -2.06 -9.19
N ALA A 125 -6.87 -1.37 -10.31
CA ALA A 125 -7.54 -1.64 -11.58
C ALA A 125 -7.30 -3.07 -12.08
N ALA A 126 -6.08 -3.59 -11.94
CA ALA A 126 -5.76 -4.97 -12.33
C ALA A 126 -6.59 -5.99 -11.53
N SER A 127 -6.76 -5.77 -10.23
CA SER A 127 -7.64 -6.57 -9.37
C SER A 127 -9.08 -6.53 -9.85
N LEU A 128 -9.67 -5.34 -10.00
CA LEU A 128 -11.07 -5.15 -10.44
C LEU A 128 -11.34 -5.74 -11.84
N ILE A 129 -10.39 -5.64 -12.77
CA ILE A 129 -10.53 -6.26 -14.09
C ILE A 129 -10.70 -7.78 -13.99
N LYS A 130 -9.97 -8.43 -13.08
CA LYS A 130 -10.04 -9.89 -12.87
C LYS A 130 -11.36 -10.32 -12.21
N THR A 131 -12.02 -9.48 -11.45
CA THR A 131 -13.37 -9.77 -10.92
C THR A 131 -14.47 -9.70 -11.98
N GLY A 132 -14.15 -9.27 -13.22
CA GLY A 132 -15.08 -9.21 -14.34
C GLY A 132 -15.78 -7.86 -14.51
N GLU A 133 -15.40 -6.83 -13.74
CA GLU A 133 -15.99 -5.50 -13.86
C GLU A 133 -15.77 -4.88 -15.24
N LYS A 134 -16.70 -4.02 -15.69
CA LYS A 134 -16.56 -3.32 -16.96
C LYS A 134 -15.37 -2.36 -16.92
N ILE A 135 -14.61 -2.26 -18.00
CA ILE A 135 -13.41 -1.42 -18.06
C ILE A 135 -13.72 0.07 -17.82
N SER A 136 -14.91 0.54 -18.25
CA SER A 136 -15.37 1.90 -17.94
C SER A 136 -15.51 2.14 -16.44
N ASP A 137 -16.13 1.19 -15.75
CA ASP A 137 -16.41 1.28 -14.32
C ASP A 137 -15.12 1.14 -13.51
N VAL A 138 -14.21 0.27 -13.94
CA VAL A 138 -12.85 0.16 -13.35
C VAL A 138 -12.11 1.49 -13.47
N CYS A 139 -12.15 2.13 -14.65
CA CYS A 139 -11.51 3.42 -14.88
C CYS A 139 -12.02 4.48 -13.87
N GLU A 140 -13.34 4.59 -13.72
CA GLU A 140 -13.99 5.53 -12.81
C GLU A 140 -13.67 5.21 -11.33
N LYS A 141 -13.85 3.96 -10.91
CA LYS A 141 -13.60 3.50 -9.53
C LYS A 141 -12.16 3.66 -9.07
N THR A 142 -11.21 3.61 -10.00
CA THR A 142 -9.79 3.77 -9.69
C THR A 142 -9.28 5.21 -9.86
N GLY A 143 -10.18 6.18 -10.11
CA GLY A 143 -9.87 7.60 -10.15
C GLY A 143 -9.21 8.06 -11.44
N PHE A 144 -9.28 7.29 -12.53
CA PHE A 144 -8.88 7.77 -13.84
C PHE A 144 -10.04 8.51 -14.52
N ASN A 145 -9.83 9.78 -14.85
CA ASN A 145 -10.85 10.62 -15.48
C ASN A 145 -10.94 10.41 -17.00
N ASP A 146 -9.96 9.74 -17.61
CA ASP A 146 -9.86 9.51 -19.05
C ASP A 146 -9.54 8.04 -19.33
N GLN A 147 -10.48 7.36 -19.99
CA GLN A 147 -10.36 5.92 -20.29
C GLN A 147 -9.26 5.64 -21.33
N HIS A 148 -8.96 6.60 -22.24
CA HIS A 148 -7.89 6.44 -23.20
C HIS A 148 -6.52 6.50 -22.50
N TYR A 149 -6.34 7.50 -21.64
CA TYR A 149 -5.14 7.63 -20.81
C TYR A 149 -4.94 6.39 -19.91
N PHE A 150 -6.01 5.94 -19.25
CA PHE A 150 -6.01 4.71 -18.46
C PHE A 150 -5.52 3.51 -19.29
N SER A 151 -6.12 3.27 -20.47
CA SER A 151 -5.77 2.14 -21.31
C SER A 151 -4.33 2.18 -21.82
N GLN A 152 -3.82 3.36 -22.13
CA GLN A 152 -2.41 3.55 -22.50
C GLN A 152 -1.46 3.25 -21.35
N MET A 153 -1.74 3.80 -20.17
CA MET A 153 -0.95 3.57 -18.96
C MET A 153 -0.96 2.10 -18.57
N PHE A 154 -2.14 1.47 -18.58
CA PHE A 154 -2.30 0.05 -18.30
C PHE A 154 -1.48 -0.81 -19.26
N LYS A 155 -1.61 -0.57 -20.57
CA LYS A 155 -0.83 -1.30 -21.59
C LYS A 155 0.67 -1.11 -21.43
N LYS A 156 1.11 0.11 -21.10
CA LYS A 156 2.53 0.40 -20.86
C LYS A 156 3.07 -0.39 -19.66
N THR A 157 2.28 -0.51 -18.59
CA THR A 157 2.68 -1.15 -17.33
C THR A 157 2.59 -2.67 -17.39
N PHE A 158 1.51 -3.21 -17.95
CA PHE A 158 1.24 -4.67 -17.97
C PHE A 158 1.54 -5.34 -19.32
N GLY A 159 1.97 -4.60 -20.34
CA GLY A 159 2.28 -5.12 -21.67
C GLY A 159 1.06 -5.43 -22.55
N CYS A 160 -0.14 -5.47 -21.98
CA CYS A 160 -1.39 -5.77 -22.68
C CYS A 160 -2.50 -4.79 -22.35
N THR A 161 -3.57 -4.77 -23.16
CA THR A 161 -4.73 -3.91 -22.90
C THR A 161 -5.55 -4.43 -21.70
N PRO A 162 -6.32 -3.56 -21.00
CA PRO A 162 -7.20 -3.99 -19.92
C PRO A 162 -8.13 -5.15 -20.30
N SER A 163 -8.66 -5.13 -21.53
CA SER A 163 -9.56 -6.19 -22.02
C SER A 163 -8.83 -7.52 -22.24
N ASN A 164 -7.58 -7.50 -22.72
CA ASN A 164 -6.79 -8.71 -22.88
C ASN A 164 -6.34 -9.26 -21.53
N TYR A 165 -5.96 -8.38 -20.60
CA TYR A 165 -5.54 -8.76 -19.24
C TYR A 165 -6.61 -9.59 -18.50
N ARG A 166 -7.89 -9.29 -18.74
CA ARG A 166 -9.02 -10.06 -18.20
C ARG A 166 -8.96 -11.53 -18.60
N ASN A 167 -8.56 -11.81 -19.81
CA ASN A 167 -8.59 -13.15 -20.41
C ASN A 167 -7.30 -13.95 -20.14
N GLU A 168 -6.28 -13.32 -19.60
CA GLU A 168 -5.03 -14.02 -19.26
C GLU A 168 -5.25 -14.87 -18.00
N ASN A 169 -4.94 -16.17 -18.09
CA ASN A 169 -5.10 -17.17 -17.03
C ASN A 169 -4.03 -17.07 -15.90
N GLY A 170 -3.38 -15.90 -15.73
CA GLY A 170 -2.39 -15.69 -14.69
C GLY A 170 -3.04 -15.27 -13.37
N GLU A 171 -2.79 -16.03 -12.30
CA GLU A 171 -3.15 -15.63 -10.93
C GLU A 171 -2.17 -14.61 -10.32
N ASN A 172 -1.13 -14.23 -11.06
CA ASN A 172 -0.07 -13.38 -10.54
C ASN A 172 -0.45 -11.91 -10.71
N PHE A 173 -0.85 -11.28 -9.62
CA PHE A 173 -1.10 -9.85 -9.57
C PHE A 173 0.21 -9.13 -9.23
N PRO A 174 0.77 -8.28 -10.12
CA PRO A 174 1.96 -7.52 -9.79
C PRO A 174 1.64 -6.56 -8.66
N GLY A 175 2.49 -6.59 -7.62
CA GLY A 175 2.41 -5.65 -6.52
C GLY A 175 2.86 -4.25 -6.91
N LEU A 176 2.66 -3.29 -6.00
CA LEU A 176 3.03 -1.90 -6.25
C LEU A 176 4.52 -1.74 -6.62
N TYR A 177 5.41 -2.51 -5.99
CA TYR A 177 6.85 -2.48 -6.30
C TYR A 177 7.13 -2.83 -7.77
N GLU A 178 6.54 -3.89 -8.27
CA GLU A 178 6.75 -4.35 -9.66
C GLU A 178 6.19 -3.34 -10.65
N ILE A 179 5.02 -2.76 -10.35
CA ILE A 179 4.39 -1.73 -11.17
C ILE A 179 5.26 -0.47 -11.24
N LEU A 180 5.81 -0.02 -10.13
CA LEU A 180 6.66 1.17 -10.09
C LEU A 180 8.00 0.98 -10.82
N ASN A 181 8.47 -0.25 -10.95
CA ASN A 181 9.71 -0.60 -11.65
C ASN A 181 9.51 -1.11 -13.09
N SER A 182 8.29 -1.17 -13.59
CA SER A 182 7.96 -1.61 -14.96
C SER A 182 8.20 -0.55 -16.05
N LYS A 183 8.98 0.49 -15.77
CA LYS A 183 9.28 1.60 -16.70
C LYS A 183 10.36 1.27 -17.72
#